data_957120c8d467bd713d1828a9f7293599
#
_entry.id   957120c8d467bd713d1828a9f7293599
#
_cell.length_a   1.000
_cell.length_b   1.000
_cell.length_c   1.000
_cell.angle_alpha   90.00
_cell.angle_beta   90.00
_cell.angle_gamma   90.00
#
_symmetry.space_group_name_H-M   'P 1'
#
loop_
_entity.id
_entity.type
_entity.pdbx_description
1 polymer ?
#
loop_
_entity_poly.entity_id
_entity_poly.type
_entity_poly.pdbx_seq_one_letter_code
_entity_poly.pdbx_strand_id
1 'polypeptide(L)'
;MPESGVPHLPHSNILRVEECIDIAKTAVELGIRKIRITGGEPLVRRGILEICQGIGALPGLQELCITTNGRGLVDYAVPLRAAGVSRLNISLDTLDPDKYRMLTRWGQLQEALDGIQAAEAAGFTKLKINAVLMGGVNEDEIPALVELTRYKPYAVRFIELMPLGECAHWPRDRFIPGERVLEACPGLVPLPSQGVAERFQMPGYAGTVGLIRPLSHRFCGSCNRIRVTADGMLKPCLHSDQEIPLRGLGPAERRAAMEAGILQKPLRHHMEAGGSETKRTMNKIGG
;
A
#
# COMPACT_ATOMS: atom_id res chain seq x y z
N MET A 1 7.04 12.49 4.64
CA MET A 1 8.18 12.55 3.65
C MET A 1 9.37 13.24 4.30
N PRO A 2 10.65 12.88 3.95
CA PRO A 2 11.84 13.59 4.46
C PRO A 2 11.84 15.08 4.04
N GLU A 3 12.44 15.94 4.85
CA GLU A 3 12.53 17.38 4.54
C GLU A 3 13.34 17.68 3.27
N SER A 4 14.41 16.91 3.06
CA SER A 4 15.29 17.02 1.89
C SER A 4 14.67 16.45 0.60
N GLY A 5 13.43 15.98 0.65
CA GLY A 5 12.84 15.21 -0.46
C GLY A 5 13.43 13.80 -0.56
N VAL A 6 13.13 13.13 -1.67
CA VAL A 6 13.63 11.77 -1.94
C VAL A 6 14.48 11.81 -3.19
N PRO A 7 15.73 11.26 -3.15
CA PRO A 7 16.56 11.16 -4.34
C PRO A 7 15.82 10.37 -5.43
N HIS A 8 15.67 10.98 -6.59
CA HIS A 8 15.09 10.31 -7.76
C HIS A 8 16.10 9.39 -8.40
N LEU A 9 15.67 8.18 -8.76
CA LEU A 9 16.47 7.31 -9.61
C LEU A 9 16.50 7.87 -11.04
N PRO A 10 17.64 7.82 -11.72
CA PRO A 10 17.70 8.12 -13.16
C PRO A 10 16.69 7.25 -13.93
N HIS A 11 16.06 7.80 -14.96
CA HIS A 11 15.10 7.05 -15.79
C HIS A 11 15.69 5.76 -16.38
N SER A 12 16.98 5.74 -16.68
CA SER A 12 17.70 4.55 -17.13
C SER A 12 17.73 3.41 -16.10
N ASN A 13 17.54 3.72 -14.83
CA ASN A 13 17.58 2.76 -13.72
C ASN A 13 16.19 2.29 -13.30
N ILE A 14 15.13 2.78 -13.93
CA ILE A 14 13.73 2.41 -13.63
C ILE A 14 13.24 1.43 -14.72
N LEU A 15 12.48 0.43 -14.33
CA LEU A 15 11.83 -0.51 -15.26
C LEU A 15 11.01 0.26 -16.31
N ARG A 16 11.12 -0.12 -17.57
CA ARG A 16 10.26 0.38 -18.64
C ARG A 16 8.87 -0.19 -18.52
N VAL A 17 7.91 0.34 -19.29
CA VAL A 17 6.52 -0.12 -19.32
C VAL A 17 6.45 -1.61 -19.64
N GLU A 18 7.16 -2.04 -20.70
CA GLU A 18 7.21 -3.42 -21.17
C GLU A 18 7.80 -4.36 -20.12
N GLU A 19 8.87 -3.92 -19.43
CA GLU A 19 9.51 -4.70 -18.37
C GLU A 19 8.57 -4.93 -17.18
N CYS A 20 7.76 -3.91 -16.82
CA CYS A 20 6.74 -4.04 -15.78
C CYS A 20 5.67 -5.07 -16.17
N ILE A 21 5.21 -5.04 -17.42
CA ILE A 21 4.19 -5.97 -17.95
C ILE A 21 4.75 -7.39 -18.02
N ASP A 22 5.98 -7.56 -18.48
CA ASP A 22 6.66 -8.85 -18.57
C ASP A 22 6.87 -9.52 -17.21
N ILE A 23 7.28 -8.74 -16.20
CA ILE A 23 7.42 -9.22 -14.83
C ILE A 23 6.03 -9.62 -14.27
N ALA A 24 5.02 -8.81 -14.51
CA ALA A 24 3.66 -9.11 -14.09
C ALA A 24 3.11 -10.37 -14.77
N LYS A 25 3.39 -10.56 -16.06
CA LYS A 25 3.04 -11.77 -16.83
C LYS A 25 3.67 -13.00 -16.19
N THR A 26 4.98 -12.97 -15.94
CA THR A 26 5.66 -14.10 -15.26
C THR A 26 5.04 -14.40 -13.88
N ALA A 27 4.70 -13.37 -13.12
CA ALA A 27 4.05 -13.53 -11.83
C ALA A 27 2.68 -14.22 -11.95
N VAL A 28 1.87 -13.83 -12.94
CA VAL A 28 0.55 -14.44 -13.19
C VAL A 28 0.68 -15.90 -13.65
N GLU A 29 1.65 -16.21 -14.50
CA GLU A 29 1.98 -17.58 -14.92
C GLU A 29 2.40 -18.47 -13.75
N LEU A 30 3.05 -17.89 -12.73
CA LEU A 30 3.38 -18.53 -11.45
C LEU A 30 2.20 -18.66 -10.48
N GLY A 31 1.01 -18.24 -10.87
CA GLY A 31 -0.20 -18.37 -10.06
C GLY A 31 -0.54 -17.15 -9.20
N ILE A 32 0.16 -16.02 -9.33
CA ILE A 32 -0.22 -14.79 -8.67
C ILE A 32 -1.48 -14.24 -9.34
N ARG A 33 -2.53 -13.99 -8.53
CA ARG A 33 -3.85 -13.57 -9.02
C ARG A 33 -4.16 -12.11 -8.71
N LYS A 34 -3.35 -11.47 -7.85
CA LYS A 34 -3.56 -10.09 -7.43
C LYS A 34 -2.26 -9.30 -7.56
N ILE A 35 -2.33 -8.22 -8.31
CA ILE A 35 -1.20 -7.29 -8.47
C ILE A 35 -1.61 -5.94 -7.92
N ARG A 36 -0.67 -5.30 -7.21
CA ARG A 36 -0.84 -3.95 -6.71
C ARG A 36 0.28 -3.07 -7.20
N ILE A 37 -0.07 -2.04 -7.95
CA ILE A 37 0.86 -0.99 -8.32
C ILE A 37 0.91 0.04 -7.19
N THR A 38 2.11 0.36 -6.79
CA THR A 38 2.42 1.33 -5.73
C THR A 38 3.77 1.99 -6.06
N GLY A 39 4.35 2.71 -5.15
CA GLY A 39 5.66 3.35 -5.35
C GLY A 39 5.81 4.49 -4.36
N GLY A 40 6.43 5.58 -4.72
CA GLY A 40 6.23 6.86 -4.04
C GLY A 40 4.77 7.28 -4.29
N GLU A 41 4.50 7.80 -5.50
CA GLU A 41 3.14 8.01 -6.00
C GLU A 41 3.04 7.46 -7.44
N PRO A 42 2.25 6.41 -7.72
CA PRO A 42 2.22 5.79 -9.03
C PRO A 42 1.62 6.69 -10.11
N LEU A 43 0.70 7.61 -9.75
CA LEU A 43 0.01 8.45 -10.73
C LEU A 43 0.89 9.54 -11.35
N VAL A 44 2.07 9.81 -10.77
CA VAL A 44 3.04 10.74 -11.39
C VAL A 44 3.95 10.05 -12.43
N ARG A 45 3.88 8.72 -12.52
CA ARG A 45 4.72 7.95 -13.44
C ARG A 45 4.20 8.08 -14.88
N ARG A 46 5.06 8.49 -15.79
CA ARG A 46 4.77 8.39 -17.24
C ARG A 46 4.52 6.94 -17.63
N GLY A 47 3.47 6.69 -18.42
CA GLY A 47 3.11 5.34 -18.86
C GLY A 47 2.35 4.53 -17.81
N ILE A 48 1.83 5.15 -16.73
CA ILE A 48 1.09 4.40 -15.70
C ILE A 48 -0.17 3.74 -16.27
N LEU A 49 -0.87 4.40 -17.18
CA LEU A 49 -2.08 3.85 -17.80
C LEU A 49 -1.75 2.67 -18.70
N GLU A 50 -0.67 2.75 -19.49
CA GLU A 50 -0.18 1.66 -20.34
C GLU A 50 0.24 0.45 -19.50
N ILE A 51 0.92 0.67 -18.36
CA ILE A 51 1.25 -0.40 -17.40
C ILE A 51 -0.03 -1.04 -16.86
N CYS A 52 -1.01 -0.24 -16.43
CA CYS A 52 -2.28 -0.75 -15.91
C CYS A 52 -3.03 -1.54 -16.97
N GLN A 53 -3.12 -1.04 -18.20
CA GLN A 53 -3.80 -1.69 -19.31
C GLN A 53 -3.14 -3.01 -19.67
N GLY A 54 -1.80 -3.03 -19.81
CA GLY A 54 -1.06 -4.25 -20.12
C GLY A 54 -1.17 -5.30 -19.01
N ILE A 55 -1.09 -4.90 -17.74
CA ILE A 55 -1.26 -5.82 -16.61
C ILE A 55 -2.72 -6.26 -16.47
N GLY A 56 -3.67 -5.33 -16.59
CA GLY A 56 -5.11 -5.63 -16.48
C GLY A 56 -5.62 -6.61 -17.53
N ALA A 57 -4.97 -6.64 -18.71
CA ALA A 57 -5.31 -7.57 -19.79
C ALA A 57 -4.71 -8.98 -19.62
N LEU A 58 -3.85 -9.23 -18.61
CA LEU A 58 -3.19 -10.53 -18.44
C LEU A 58 -4.20 -11.63 -18.11
N PRO A 59 -4.26 -12.72 -18.92
CA PRO A 59 -5.13 -13.86 -18.62
C PRO A 59 -4.79 -14.50 -17.28
N GLY A 60 -5.80 -14.68 -16.43
CA GLY A 60 -5.63 -15.27 -15.10
C GLY A 60 -5.41 -14.27 -13.97
N LEU A 61 -5.15 -13.01 -14.24
CA LEU A 61 -5.19 -11.97 -13.22
C LEU A 61 -6.63 -11.74 -12.75
N GLN A 62 -6.87 -11.75 -11.45
CA GLN A 62 -8.19 -11.54 -10.86
C GLN A 62 -8.40 -10.13 -10.34
N GLU A 63 -7.33 -9.47 -9.90
CA GLU A 63 -7.43 -8.16 -9.27
C GLU A 63 -6.18 -7.32 -9.56
N LEU A 64 -6.40 -6.15 -10.17
CA LEU A 64 -5.40 -5.09 -10.29
C LEU A 64 -5.77 -3.94 -9.36
N CYS A 65 -4.85 -3.57 -8.47
CA CYS A 65 -5.04 -2.50 -7.50
C CYS A 65 -4.00 -1.40 -7.69
N ILE A 66 -4.35 -0.19 -7.27
CA ILE A 66 -3.40 0.91 -7.10
C ILE A 66 -3.44 1.38 -5.65
N THR A 67 -2.26 1.72 -5.09
CA THR A 67 -2.15 2.50 -3.86
C THR A 67 -1.66 3.89 -4.23
N THR A 68 -2.40 4.92 -3.86
CA THR A 68 -2.14 6.32 -4.22
C THR A 68 -2.44 7.26 -3.04
N ASN A 69 -1.88 8.46 -3.06
CA ASN A 69 -2.25 9.54 -2.15
C ASN A 69 -3.60 10.22 -2.51
N GLY A 70 -4.22 9.81 -3.62
CA GLY A 70 -5.52 10.33 -4.07
C GLY A 70 -5.47 11.59 -4.93
N ARG A 71 -4.41 12.37 -4.87
CA ARG A 71 -4.31 13.69 -5.50
C ARG A 71 -4.55 13.68 -7.01
N GLY A 72 -4.04 12.68 -7.74
CA GLY A 72 -4.22 12.57 -9.19
C GLY A 72 -5.53 11.92 -9.63
N LEU A 73 -6.37 11.44 -8.71
CA LEU A 73 -7.54 10.64 -9.08
C LEU A 73 -8.63 11.44 -9.83
N VAL A 74 -8.68 12.76 -9.66
CA VAL A 74 -9.62 13.62 -10.41
C VAL A 74 -9.44 13.41 -11.93
N ASP A 75 -8.19 13.30 -12.37
CA ASP A 75 -7.88 13.10 -13.79
C ASP A 75 -7.78 11.61 -14.18
N TYR A 76 -7.36 10.76 -13.24
CA TYR A 76 -6.99 9.38 -13.53
C TYR A 76 -8.05 8.34 -13.18
N ALA A 77 -9.08 8.63 -12.38
CA ALA A 77 -10.02 7.60 -11.93
C ALA A 77 -10.72 6.88 -13.08
N VAL A 78 -11.28 7.62 -14.04
CA VAL A 78 -11.96 7.05 -15.22
C VAL A 78 -10.97 6.26 -16.11
N PRO A 79 -9.82 6.83 -16.53
CA PRO A 79 -8.82 6.09 -17.29
C PRO A 79 -8.31 4.82 -16.59
N LEU A 80 -8.06 4.86 -15.28
CA LEU A 80 -7.64 3.68 -14.51
C LEU A 80 -8.71 2.59 -14.50
N ARG A 81 -9.98 2.97 -14.35
CA ARG A 81 -11.08 2.01 -14.41
C ARG A 81 -11.14 1.33 -15.77
N ALA A 82 -11.00 2.10 -16.85
CA ALA A 82 -10.94 1.59 -18.23
C ALA A 82 -9.71 0.69 -18.47
N ALA A 83 -8.57 0.98 -17.83
CA ALA A 83 -7.35 0.19 -17.90
C ALA A 83 -7.40 -1.11 -17.06
N GLY A 84 -8.55 -1.47 -16.47
CA GLY A 84 -8.73 -2.72 -15.73
C GLY A 84 -8.40 -2.65 -14.24
N VAL A 85 -8.11 -1.47 -13.70
CA VAL A 85 -7.95 -1.32 -12.25
C VAL A 85 -9.30 -1.56 -11.57
N SER A 86 -9.34 -2.53 -10.66
CA SER A 86 -10.58 -2.95 -9.99
C SER A 86 -10.72 -2.40 -8.57
N ARG A 87 -9.63 -1.92 -7.96
CA ARG A 87 -9.64 -1.41 -6.59
C ARG A 87 -8.59 -0.33 -6.36
N LEU A 88 -8.96 0.66 -5.58
CA LEU A 88 -8.05 1.70 -5.11
C LEU A 88 -7.82 1.57 -3.59
N ASN A 89 -6.57 1.77 -3.19
CA ASN A 89 -6.21 2.04 -1.81
C ASN A 89 -5.70 3.48 -1.78
N ILE A 90 -6.31 4.30 -0.95
CA ILE A 90 -5.99 5.72 -0.84
C ILE A 90 -5.35 5.95 0.52
N SER A 91 -4.17 6.55 0.54
CA SER A 91 -3.49 6.91 1.78
C SER A 91 -4.04 8.23 2.29
N LEU A 92 -4.62 8.20 3.50
CA LEU A 92 -5.21 9.36 4.16
C LEU A 92 -5.01 9.21 5.67
N ASP A 93 -3.95 9.82 6.18
CA ASP A 93 -3.53 9.66 7.57
C ASP A 93 -4.27 10.58 8.54
N THR A 94 -4.91 11.65 8.04
CA THR A 94 -5.59 12.68 8.83
C THR A 94 -6.71 13.34 8.04
N LEU A 95 -7.70 13.88 8.73
CA LEU A 95 -8.76 14.74 8.20
C LEU A 95 -8.57 16.22 8.55
N ASP A 96 -7.50 16.54 9.28
CA ASP A 96 -7.09 17.90 9.60
C ASP A 96 -6.19 18.45 8.49
N PRO A 97 -6.54 19.59 7.87
CA PRO A 97 -5.75 20.17 6.77
C PRO A 97 -4.31 20.56 7.17
N ASP A 98 -4.11 21.03 8.38
CA ASP A 98 -2.80 21.47 8.85
C ASP A 98 -1.90 20.26 9.14
N LYS A 99 -2.43 19.23 9.81
CA LYS A 99 -1.74 17.95 9.99
C LYS A 99 -1.43 17.30 8.65
N TYR A 100 -2.39 17.32 7.69
CA TYR A 100 -2.18 16.78 6.36
C TYR A 100 -1.02 17.49 5.65
N ARG A 101 -0.98 18.81 5.69
CA ARG A 101 0.10 19.61 5.13
C ARG A 101 1.44 19.33 5.81
N MET A 102 1.44 19.19 7.13
CA MET A 102 2.65 18.84 7.91
C MET A 102 3.20 17.47 7.49
N LEU A 103 2.33 16.44 7.35
CA LEU A 103 2.73 15.07 7.03
C LEU A 103 3.19 14.93 5.57
N THR A 104 2.49 15.58 4.65
CA THR A 104 2.75 15.48 3.20
C THR A 104 3.74 16.51 2.68
N ARG A 105 4.01 17.57 3.45
CA ARG A 105 4.84 18.74 3.13
C ARG A 105 4.19 19.72 2.16
N TRP A 106 3.58 19.22 1.09
CA TRP A 106 3.08 20.06 -0.03
C TRP A 106 1.63 19.74 -0.43
N GLY A 107 1.04 18.68 0.16
CA GLY A 107 -0.31 18.25 -0.19
C GLY A 107 -1.38 19.12 0.44
N GLN A 108 -2.52 19.19 -0.22
CA GLN A 108 -3.75 19.74 0.32
C GLN A 108 -4.73 18.59 0.57
N LEU A 109 -5.34 18.56 1.75
CA LEU A 109 -6.32 17.52 2.11
C LEU A 109 -7.46 17.45 1.09
N GLN A 110 -7.93 18.62 0.62
CA GLN A 110 -9.03 18.70 -0.33
C GLN A 110 -8.74 17.94 -1.62
N GLU A 111 -7.49 17.98 -2.13
CA GLU A 111 -7.11 17.22 -3.34
C GLU A 111 -7.29 15.69 -3.16
N ALA A 112 -7.00 15.17 -1.96
CA ALA A 112 -7.22 13.75 -1.66
C ALA A 112 -8.70 13.41 -1.52
N LEU A 113 -9.50 14.29 -0.90
CA LEU A 113 -10.95 14.12 -0.76
C LEU A 113 -11.66 14.20 -2.11
N ASP A 114 -11.29 15.15 -2.96
CA ASP A 114 -11.79 15.26 -4.33
C ASP A 114 -11.45 14.02 -5.16
N GLY A 115 -10.25 13.48 -4.96
CA GLY A 115 -9.81 12.23 -5.57
C GLY A 115 -10.64 11.02 -5.12
N ILE A 116 -11.05 10.94 -3.85
CA ILE A 116 -11.97 9.90 -3.35
C ILE A 116 -13.33 10.02 -4.04
N GLN A 117 -13.87 11.23 -4.16
CA GLN A 117 -15.14 11.49 -4.84
C GLN A 117 -15.06 11.14 -6.33
N ALA A 118 -13.98 11.52 -7.01
CA ALA A 118 -13.73 11.16 -8.40
C ALA A 118 -13.66 9.65 -8.61
N ALA A 119 -13.04 8.92 -7.68
CA ALA A 119 -13.00 7.46 -7.70
C ALA A 119 -14.40 6.83 -7.57
N GLU A 120 -15.24 7.35 -6.68
CA GLU A 120 -16.64 6.91 -6.57
C GLU A 120 -17.42 7.16 -7.87
N ALA A 121 -17.32 8.39 -8.41
CA ALA A 121 -17.98 8.78 -9.65
C ALA A 121 -17.54 7.93 -10.86
N ALA A 122 -16.28 7.47 -10.87
CA ALA A 122 -15.74 6.52 -11.85
C ALA A 122 -16.19 5.06 -11.62
N GLY A 123 -17.01 4.78 -10.60
CA GLY A 123 -17.58 3.46 -10.34
C GLY A 123 -16.65 2.52 -9.54
N PHE A 124 -15.68 3.05 -8.81
CA PHE A 124 -14.92 2.23 -7.85
C PHE A 124 -15.74 2.00 -6.59
N THR A 125 -16.31 0.80 -6.44
CA THR A 125 -17.13 0.41 -5.28
C THR A 125 -16.31 -0.18 -4.12
N LYS A 126 -15.03 -0.50 -4.36
CA LYS A 126 -14.13 -1.12 -3.38
C LYS A 126 -12.98 -0.18 -3.03
N LEU A 127 -13.31 0.92 -2.36
CA LEU A 127 -12.30 1.87 -1.88
C LEU A 127 -11.77 1.45 -0.51
N LYS A 128 -10.46 1.49 -0.37
CA LYS A 128 -9.78 1.31 0.92
C LYS A 128 -9.03 2.59 1.26
N ILE A 129 -9.31 3.10 2.44
CA ILE A 129 -8.61 4.25 2.99
C ILE A 129 -7.63 3.72 4.03
N ASN A 130 -6.35 3.95 3.82
CA ASN A 130 -5.31 3.51 4.72
C ASN A 130 -4.80 4.71 5.53
N ALA A 131 -4.81 4.58 6.86
CA ALA A 131 -4.25 5.54 7.79
C ALA A 131 -3.16 4.87 8.63
N VAL A 132 -1.95 5.41 8.61
CA VAL A 132 -0.87 4.95 9.49
C VAL A 132 -1.08 5.61 10.85
N LEU A 133 -1.14 4.81 11.91
CA LEU A 133 -1.30 5.30 13.28
C LEU A 133 0.01 5.93 13.78
N MET A 134 -0.07 7.15 14.26
CA MET A 134 1.07 7.90 14.76
C MET A 134 0.68 8.59 16.09
N GLY A 135 1.28 8.16 17.19
CA GLY A 135 1.05 8.72 18.52
C GLY A 135 1.34 10.21 18.57
N GLY A 136 0.45 10.98 19.20
CA GLY A 136 0.55 12.45 19.29
C GLY A 136 0.45 13.19 17.95
N VAL A 137 -0.03 12.52 16.88
CA VAL A 137 -0.27 13.13 15.56
C VAL A 137 -1.71 12.97 15.13
N ASN A 138 -2.17 11.72 14.91
CA ASN A 138 -3.51 11.44 14.40
C ASN A 138 -4.31 10.46 15.27
N GLU A 139 -3.82 10.13 16.43
CA GLU A 139 -4.48 9.24 17.38
C GLU A 139 -5.84 9.81 17.84
N ASP A 140 -5.95 11.12 17.98
CA ASP A 140 -7.16 11.84 18.32
C ASP A 140 -8.23 11.82 17.20
N GLU A 141 -7.84 11.54 15.97
CA GLU A 141 -8.74 11.49 14.81
C GLU A 141 -9.30 10.08 14.50
N ILE A 142 -8.92 9.06 15.28
CA ILE A 142 -9.41 7.69 15.07
C ILE A 142 -10.93 7.63 14.92
N PRO A 143 -11.75 8.25 15.81
CA PRO A 143 -13.21 8.22 15.66
C PRO A 143 -13.69 8.91 14.38
N ALA A 144 -13.10 10.04 13.99
CA ALA A 144 -13.46 10.77 12.78
C ALA A 144 -13.14 9.96 11.51
N LEU A 145 -12.00 9.26 11.49
CA LEU A 145 -11.63 8.37 10.39
C LEU A 145 -12.57 7.16 10.31
N VAL A 146 -12.99 6.58 11.44
CA VAL A 146 -14.00 5.52 11.47
C VAL A 146 -15.34 6.02 10.95
N GLU A 147 -15.71 7.26 11.22
CA GLU A 147 -16.97 7.87 10.77
C GLU A 147 -17.09 7.91 9.24
N LEU A 148 -15.99 7.91 8.48
CA LEU A 148 -16.00 7.79 7.02
C LEU A 148 -16.69 6.52 6.52
N THR A 149 -16.81 5.50 7.38
CA THR A 149 -17.47 4.22 7.05
C THR A 149 -18.99 4.24 7.29
N ARG A 150 -19.54 5.33 7.87
CA ARG A 150 -20.96 5.37 8.27
C ARG A 150 -21.90 5.20 7.09
N TYR A 151 -21.76 6.04 6.09
CA TYR A 151 -22.67 6.08 4.92
C TYR A 151 -22.06 5.53 3.64
N LYS A 152 -20.78 5.21 3.66
CA LYS A 152 -20.01 4.77 2.51
C LYS A 152 -19.41 3.38 2.75
N PRO A 153 -19.43 2.49 1.74
CA PRO A 153 -18.87 1.14 1.87
C PRO A 153 -17.33 1.13 1.83
N TYR A 154 -16.71 2.11 2.45
CA TYR A 154 -15.27 2.19 2.56
C TYR A 154 -14.72 1.15 3.52
N ALA A 155 -13.51 0.67 3.25
CA ALA A 155 -12.74 -0.07 4.22
C ALA A 155 -11.62 0.84 4.75
N VAL A 156 -11.88 1.52 5.87
CA VAL A 156 -10.86 2.30 6.57
C VAL A 156 -9.92 1.35 7.30
N ARG A 157 -8.61 1.50 7.08
CA ARG A 157 -7.61 0.60 7.61
C ARG A 157 -6.57 1.37 8.38
N PHE A 158 -6.48 1.08 9.64
CA PHE A 158 -5.42 1.57 10.51
C PHE A 158 -4.23 0.63 10.45
N ILE A 159 -3.05 1.19 10.22
CA ILE A 159 -1.81 0.45 10.05
C ILE A 159 -0.84 0.92 11.12
N GLU A 160 -0.31 0.01 11.93
CA GLU A 160 0.74 0.36 12.88
C GLU A 160 1.96 0.92 12.15
N LEU A 161 2.48 2.04 12.66
CA LEU A 161 3.71 2.63 12.18
C LEU A 161 4.86 1.64 12.36
N MET A 162 5.62 1.41 11.31
CA MET A 162 6.77 0.51 11.33
C MET A 162 8.07 1.30 11.40
N PRO A 163 9.07 0.86 12.19
CA PRO A 163 10.38 1.50 12.28
C PRO A 163 11.21 1.22 11.02
N LEU A 164 10.88 1.92 9.92
CA LEU A 164 11.45 1.73 8.59
C LEU A 164 11.77 3.07 7.93
N GLY A 165 12.96 3.17 7.35
CA GLY A 165 13.43 4.41 6.75
C GLY A 165 13.50 5.55 7.77
N GLU A 166 12.94 6.70 7.47
CA GLU A 166 12.94 7.88 8.36
C GLU A 166 12.30 7.58 9.73
N CYS A 167 11.26 6.73 9.74
CA CYS A 167 10.56 6.39 10.98
C CYS A 167 11.40 5.53 11.92
N ALA A 168 12.50 4.93 11.46
CA ALA A 168 13.35 4.08 12.31
C ALA A 168 13.96 4.85 13.50
N HIS A 169 14.11 6.17 13.37
CA HIS A 169 14.72 7.04 14.37
C HIS A 169 13.70 7.90 15.14
N TRP A 170 12.40 7.66 14.91
CA TRP A 170 11.36 8.42 15.59
C TRP A 170 11.25 8.00 17.06
N PRO A 171 10.81 8.91 17.94
CA PRO A 171 10.54 8.61 19.34
C PRO A 171 9.55 7.45 19.50
N ARG A 172 9.72 6.66 20.55
CA ARG A 172 8.92 5.45 20.78
C ARG A 172 7.42 5.73 20.97
N ASP A 173 7.06 6.87 21.51
CA ASP A 173 5.68 7.33 21.70
C ASP A 173 4.92 7.55 20.38
N ARG A 174 5.63 7.62 19.25
CA ARG A 174 5.02 7.65 17.91
C ARG A 174 4.46 6.30 17.47
N PHE A 175 4.98 5.20 18.05
CA PHE A 175 4.59 3.84 17.69
C PHE A 175 3.49 3.34 18.62
N ILE A 176 2.24 3.66 18.29
CA ILE A 176 1.07 3.24 19.07
C ILE A 176 0.48 1.93 18.50
N PRO A 177 0.02 1.03 19.38
CA PRO A 177 -0.55 -0.25 18.95
C PRO A 177 -1.93 -0.08 18.32
N GLY A 178 -2.31 -1.02 17.45
CA GLY A 178 -3.60 -1.00 16.77
C GLY A 178 -4.81 -1.13 17.69
N GLU A 179 -4.62 -1.62 18.92
CA GLU A 179 -5.62 -1.68 19.99
C GLU A 179 -6.21 -0.30 20.34
N ARG A 180 -5.44 0.77 20.15
CA ARG A 180 -5.92 2.15 20.36
C ARG A 180 -7.17 2.47 19.55
N VAL A 181 -7.35 1.82 18.38
CA VAL A 181 -8.57 1.97 17.58
C VAL A 181 -9.79 1.37 18.27
N LEU A 182 -9.62 0.22 18.92
CA LEU A 182 -10.71 -0.43 19.65
C LEU A 182 -11.05 0.32 20.95
N GLU A 183 -10.05 0.89 21.61
CA GLU A 183 -10.23 1.74 22.79
C GLU A 183 -10.97 3.04 22.42
N ALA A 184 -10.58 3.69 21.30
CA ALA A 184 -11.22 4.92 20.84
C ALA A 184 -12.62 4.68 20.26
N CYS A 185 -12.93 3.46 19.80
CA CYS A 185 -14.19 3.09 19.18
C CYS A 185 -14.73 1.77 19.77
N PRO A 186 -15.17 1.74 21.04
CA PRO A 186 -15.55 0.50 21.75
C PRO A 186 -16.78 -0.20 21.16
N GLY A 187 -17.52 0.47 20.27
CA GLY A 187 -18.66 -0.13 19.55
C GLY A 187 -18.29 -1.00 18.35
N LEU A 188 -17.01 -1.14 18.02
CA LEU A 188 -16.57 -1.96 16.90
C LEU A 188 -16.76 -3.45 17.17
N VAL A 189 -17.51 -4.13 16.30
CA VAL A 189 -17.80 -5.56 16.37
C VAL A 189 -16.90 -6.30 15.39
N PRO A 190 -16.25 -7.41 15.80
CA PRO A 190 -15.34 -8.15 14.92
C PRO A 190 -16.10 -8.85 13.78
N LEU A 191 -15.47 -8.89 12.62
CA LEU A 191 -15.91 -9.60 11.42
C LEU A 191 -14.87 -10.68 11.05
N PRO A 192 -15.24 -11.70 10.25
CA PRO A 192 -14.26 -12.64 9.72
C PRO A 192 -13.09 -11.93 9.03
N SER A 193 -11.87 -12.29 9.39
CA SER A 193 -10.65 -11.69 8.85
C SER A 193 -10.52 -11.95 7.36
N GLN A 194 -9.96 -11.00 6.61
CA GLN A 194 -9.71 -11.13 5.19
C GLN A 194 -8.29 -10.65 4.85
N GLY A 195 -7.43 -11.59 4.56
CA GLY A 195 -6.01 -11.32 4.32
C GLY A 195 -5.29 -10.99 5.61
N VAL A 196 -4.51 -9.89 5.64
CA VAL A 196 -3.69 -9.50 6.80
C VAL A 196 -4.38 -8.50 7.73
N ALA A 197 -5.55 -8.00 7.39
CA ALA A 197 -6.30 -7.07 8.21
C ALA A 197 -7.33 -7.82 9.04
N GLU A 198 -7.30 -7.63 10.34
CA GLU A 198 -8.42 -7.95 11.21
C GLU A 198 -9.53 -6.97 10.90
N ARG A 199 -10.77 -7.46 10.79
CA ARG A 199 -11.89 -6.66 10.33
C ARG A 199 -12.91 -6.44 11.42
N PHE A 200 -13.45 -5.24 11.44
CA PHE A 200 -14.48 -4.81 12.37
C PHE A 200 -15.53 -3.98 11.62
N GLN A 201 -16.68 -3.82 12.23
CA GLN A 201 -17.72 -2.93 11.75
C GLN A 201 -18.40 -2.23 12.93
N MET A 202 -18.67 -0.95 12.78
CA MET A 202 -19.58 -0.25 13.69
C MET A 202 -21.01 -0.65 13.35
N PRO A 203 -21.83 -1.08 14.31
CA PRO A 203 -23.23 -1.44 14.04
C PRO A 203 -23.97 -0.31 13.32
N GLY A 204 -24.67 -0.66 12.24
CA GLY A 204 -25.39 0.30 11.42
C GLY A 204 -24.56 1.07 10.39
N TYR A 205 -23.24 0.90 10.35
CA TYR A 205 -22.38 1.54 9.33
C TYR A 205 -22.28 0.69 8.06
N ALA A 206 -22.21 1.36 6.90
CA ALA A 206 -22.14 0.70 5.60
C ALA A 206 -20.76 0.07 5.30
N GLY A 207 -19.71 0.67 5.82
CA GLY A 207 -18.33 0.26 5.58
C GLY A 207 -17.73 -0.56 6.71
N THR A 208 -16.42 -0.78 6.66
CA THR A 208 -15.70 -1.60 7.62
C THR A 208 -14.41 -0.92 8.10
N VAL A 209 -13.97 -1.29 9.30
CA VAL A 209 -12.68 -0.90 9.86
C VAL A 209 -11.74 -2.10 9.81
N GLY A 210 -10.48 -1.88 9.45
CA GLY A 210 -9.46 -2.91 9.42
C GLY A 210 -8.26 -2.53 10.28
N LEU A 211 -7.70 -3.48 11.02
CA LEU A 211 -6.45 -3.29 11.74
C LEU A 211 -5.34 -4.10 11.07
N ILE A 212 -4.24 -3.45 10.73
CA ILE A 212 -3.03 -4.09 10.21
C ILE A 212 -1.94 -3.86 11.25
N ARG A 213 -1.61 -4.92 11.99
CA ARG A 213 -0.78 -4.88 13.19
C ARG A 213 0.53 -5.68 13.00
N PRO A 214 1.48 -5.17 12.19
CA PRO A 214 2.71 -5.89 11.91
C PRO A 214 3.62 -6.03 13.13
N LEU A 215 3.48 -5.18 14.13
CA LEU A 215 4.31 -5.17 15.34
C LEU A 215 3.63 -5.90 16.51
N SER A 216 2.39 -5.49 16.85
CA SER A 216 1.69 -6.04 18.02
C SER A 216 1.00 -7.38 17.73
N HIS A 217 0.57 -7.63 16.49
CA HIS A 217 -0.08 -8.89 16.09
C HIS A 217 0.42 -9.37 14.73
N ARG A 218 1.56 -10.03 14.72
CA ARG A 218 2.24 -10.44 13.50
C ARG A 218 1.46 -11.46 12.70
N PHE A 219 1.41 -11.23 11.39
CA PHE A 219 0.72 -12.07 10.41
C PHE A 219 1.69 -12.72 9.40
N CYS A 220 2.97 -12.89 9.75
CA CYS A 220 3.99 -13.41 8.83
C CYS A 220 3.64 -14.80 8.29
N GLY A 221 3.10 -15.70 9.13
CA GLY A 221 2.72 -17.05 8.73
C GLY A 221 1.64 -17.14 7.66
N SER A 222 0.79 -16.08 7.53
CA SER A 222 -0.24 -15.96 6.49
C SER A 222 0.14 -14.98 5.38
N CYS A 223 1.33 -14.38 5.41
CA CYS A 223 1.76 -13.37 4.47
C CYS A 223 2.16 -13.98 3.11
N ASN A 224 1.34 -13.77 2.10
CA ASN A 224 1.54 -14.24 0.73
C ASN A 224 2.02 -13.13 -0.23
N ARG A 225 2.71 -12.10 0.29
CA ARG A 225 3.15 -10.94 -0.51
C ARG A 225 4.60 -11.06 -0.91
N ILE A 226 4.90 -10.74 -2.15
CA ILE A 226 6.22 -10.42 -2.67
C ILE A 226 6.17 -9.00 -3.24
N ARG A 227 7.31 -8.38 -3.48
CA ARG A 227 7.40 -7.03 -4.04
C ARG A 227 8.42 -6.99 -5.15
N VAL A 228 8.16 -6.15 -6.14
CA VAL A 228 9.14 -5.80 -7.15
C VAL A 228 9.35 -4.28 -7.08
N THR A 229 10.60 -3.88 -6.94
CA THR A 229 10.98 -2.47 -6.84
C THR A 229 11.01 -1.80 -8.22
N ALA A 230 11.00 -0.47 -8.25
CA ALA A 230 11.01 0.30 -9.50
C ALA A 230 12.26 0.04 -10.35
N ASP A 231 13.37 -0.36 -9.75
CA ASP A 231 14.63 -0.74 -10.39
C ASP A 231 14.73 -2.23 -10.74
N GLY A 232 13.64 -3.00 -10.53
CA GLY A 232 13.52 -4.38 -10.98
C GLY A 232 14.08 -5.43 -10.02
N MET A 233 14.17 -5.14 -8.73
CA MET A 233 14.57 -6.11 -7.72
C MET A 233 13.33 -6.78 -7.10
N LEU A 234 13.31 -8.10 -7.06
CA LEU A 234 12.32 -8.87 -6.30
C LEU A 234 12.72 -8.91 -4.83
N LYS A 235 11.79 -8.53 -3.95
CA LYS A 235 11.91 -8.65 -2.49
C LYS A 235 10.90 -9.67 -1.99
N PRO A 236 11.35 -10.81 -1.44
CA PRO A 236 10.48 -11.82 -0.83
C PRO A 236 9.72 -11.30 0.40
N CYS A 237 10.35 -10.40 1.16
CA CYS A 237 9.77 -9.75 2.33
C CYS A 237 10.02 -8.24 2.32
N LEU A 238 9.09 -7.48 2.86
CA LEU A 238 9.23 -6.03 3.01
C LEU A 238 10.46 -5.65 3.83
N HIS A 239 10.71 -6.39 4.90
CA HIS A 239 11.72 -6.08 5.93
C HIS A 239 13.08 -6.74 5.69
N SER A 240 13.16 -7.74 4.80
CA SER A 240 14.42 -8.41 4.46
C SER A 240 15.29 -7.49 3.59
N ASP A 241 16.59 -7.59 3.75
CA ASP A 241 17.59 -6.99 2.86
C ASP A 241 17.79 -7.79 1.57
N GLN A 242 17.28 -9.03 1.52
CA GLN A 242 17.35 -9.90 0.34
C GLN A 242 16.65 -9.28 -0.87
N GLU A 243 17.40 -9.18 -1.97
CA GLU A 243 16.93 -8.68 -3.26
C GLU A 243 17.44 -9.56 -4.39
N ILE A 244 16.57 -9.91 -5.32
CA ILE A 244 16.86 -10.77 -6.45
C ILE A 244 16.64 -9.95 -7.74
N PRO A 245 17.63 -9.75 -8.60
CA PRO A 245 17.46 -8.97 -9.82
C PRO A 245 16.55 -9.71 -10.81
N LEU A 246 15.54 -8.99 -11.34
CA LEU A 246 14.68 -9.50 -12.42
C LEU A 246 14.90 -8.76 -13.73
N ARG A 247 15.47 -7.55 -13.66
CA ARG A 247 15.70 -6.72 -14.83
C ARG A 247 16.76 -7.33 -15.75
N GLY A 248 16.50 -7.31 -17.05
CA GLY A 248 17.41 -7.84 -18.05
C GLY A 248 17.38 -9.37 -18.22
N LEU A 249 16.66 -10.10 -17.36
CA LEU A 249 16.52 -11.54 -17.47
C LEU A 249 15.56 -11.93 -18.59
N GLY A 250 15.91 -13.00 -19.31
CA GLY A 250 15.00 -13.67 -20.23
C GLY A 250 13.80 -14.31 -19.52
N PRO A 251 12.76 -14.72 -20.26
CA PRO A 251 11.52 -15.25 -19.63
C PRO A 251 11.75 -16.46 -18.71
N ALA A 252 12.60 -17.41 -19.11
CA ALA A 252 12.90 -18.61 -18.33
C ALA A 252 13.70 -18.28 -17.05
N GLU A 253 14.72 -17.42 -17.18
CA GLU A 253 15.56 -16.98 -16.07
C GLU A 253 14.73 -16.17 -15.06
N ARG A 254 13.87 -15.26 -15.54
CA ARG A 254 12.98 -14.46 -14.71
C ARG A 254 12.02 -15.35 -13.92
N ARG A 255 11.46 -16.37 -14.57
CA ARG A 255 10.60 -17.35 -13.91
C ARG A 255 11.34 -18.07 -12.80
N ALA A 256 12.51 -18.61 -13.07
CA ALA A 256 13.34 -19.32 -12.08
C ALA A 256 13.72 -18.40 -10.91
N ALA A 257 14.11 -17.15 -11.18
CA ALA A 257 14.46 -16.16 -10.16
C ALA A 257 13.24 -15.83 -9.26
N MET A 258 12.05 -15.67 -9.84
CA MET A 258 10.83 -15.42 -9.07
C MET A 258 10.41 -16.64 -8.23
N GLU A 259 10.48 -17.84 -8.76
CA GLU A 259 10.21 -19.09 -8.00
C GLU A 259 11.18 -19.22 -6.82
N ALA A 260 12.46 -19.03 -7.04
CA ALA A 260 13.47 -19.05 -5.98
C ALA A 260 13.19 -18.01 -4.90
N GLY A 261 12.85 -16.78 -5.29
CA GLY A 261 12.50 -15.72 -4.36
C GLY A 261 11.25 -16.02 -3.54
N ILE A 262 10.24 -16.65 -4.12
CA ILE A 262 9.03 -17.06 -3.40
C ILE A 262 9.35 -18.13 -2.37
N LEU A 263 10.15 -19.13 -2.73
CA LEU A 263 10.56 -20.22 -1.84
C LEU A 263 11.50 -19.77 -0.72
N GLN A 264 12.31 -18.75 -0.96
CA GLN A 264 13.22 -18.15 0.03
C GLN A 264 12.56 -17.13 0.95
N LYS A 265 11.24 -16.94 0.85
CA LYS A 265 10.53 -16.02 1.71
C LYS A 265 10.72 -16.38 3.19
N PRO A 266 11.21 -15.44 4.04
CA PRO A 266 11.43 -15.72 5.45
C PRO A 266 10.12 -16.03 6.18
N LEU A 267 10.17 -16.96 7.14
CA LEU A 267 9.00 -17.34 7.93
C LEU A 267 8.47 -16.18 8.78
N ARG A 268 9.34 -15.26 9.19
CA ARG A 268 9.00 -14.06 9.96
C ARG A 268 10.01 -12.94 9.73
N HIS A 269 9.58 -11.69 9.99
CA HIS A 269 10.50 -10.57 10.09
C HIS A 269 11.12 -10.47 11.49
N HIS A 270 12.24 -9.74 11.61
CA HIS A 270 13.00 -9.58 12.86
C HIS A 270 13.01 -8.12 13.36
N MET A 271 11.94 -7.37 13.14
CA MET A 271 11.87 -5.95 13.55
C MET A 271 12.01 -5.71 15.05
N GLU A 272 11.83 -6.73 15.89
CA GLU A 272 11.98 -6.63 17.35
C GLU A 272 13.42 -6.37 17.80
N ALA A 273 14.39 -6.81 17.00
CA ALA A 273 15.82 -6.74 17.36
C ALA A 273 16.46 -5.38 17.04
N GLY A 274 15.70 -4.35 16.68
CA GLY A 274 16.26 -3.02 16.45
C GLY A 274 15.89 -2.36 15.11
N GLY A 275 14.83 -2.80 14.46
CA GLY A 275 14.34 -2.19 13.23
C GLY A 275 14.25 -3.14 12.05
N SER A 276 14.06 -2.59 10.85
CA SER A 276 13.98 -3.36 9.62
C SER A 276 15.37 -3.62 9.04
N GLU A 277 15.61 -4.82 8.56
CA GLU A 277 16.89 -5.20 7.92
C GLU A 277 17.06 -4.50 6.56
N THR A 278 15.97 -4.12 5.89
CA THR A 278 16.06 -3.46 4.59
C THR A 278 16.69 -2.08 4.70
N LYS A 279 17.62 -1.81 3.78
CA LYS A 279 18.26 -0.50 3.63
C LYS A 279 17.42 0.47 2.77
N ARG A 280 16.33 -0.01 2.18
CA ARG A 280 15.45 0.83 1.36
C ARG A 280 14.41 1.54 2.18
N THR A 281 14.11 2.76 1.83
CA THR A 281 12.98 3.54 2.35
C THR A 281 11.65 3.06 1.73
N MET A 282 10.52 3.30 2.40
CA MET A 282 9.18 2.85 1.96
C MET A 282 8.84 3.27 0.53
N ASN A 283 9.17 4.49 0.13
CA ASN A 283 8.94 4.99 -1.22
C ASN A 283 9.71 4.24 -2.32
N LYS A 284 10.78 3.51 -1.96
CA LYS A 284 11.56 2.67 -2.89
C LYS A 284 11.11 1.22 -2.94
N ILE A 285 10.31 0.77 -1.98
CA ILE A 285 9.81 -0.61 -1.90
C ILE A 285 8.29 -0.70 -2.17
N GLY A 286 7.62 0.42 -2.21
CA GLY A 286 6.18 0.50 -2.37
C GLY A 286 5.42 0.28 -1.06
N GLY A 287 4.96 1.35 -0.47
CA GLY A 287 4.15 1.41 0.76
C GLY A 287 2.68 1.47 0.50
#